data_4800b11ee02f6f93bb34668f1283efbe
#
_entry.id   4800b11ee02f6f93bb34668f1283efbe
#
_cell.length_a   1.000
_cell.length_b   1.000
_cell.length_c   1.000
_cell.angle_alpha   90.00
_cell.angle_beta   90.00
_cell.angle_gamma   90.00
#
_symmetry.space_group_name_H-M   'P 1'
#
loop_
_entity.id
_entity.type
_entity.pdbx_description
1 polymer ?
#
loop_
_entity_poly.entity_id
_entity_poly.type
_entity_poly.pdbx_seq_one_letter_code
_entity_poly.pdbx_strand_id
1 'polypeptide(L)'
;MVETITEILACYDPIGLISTGCPRNEYEPEAENITIFVVRNPNATVWQIADMIQLTLLRYFNELVLIEQCVGMAKEIKEYVESR
;
A
#
# COMPACT_ATOMS: atom_id res chain seq x y z
N MET A 1 7.69 -5.73 -8.75
CA MET A 1 7.27 -4.59 -7.91
C MET A 1 5.95 -4.85 -7.18
N VAL A 2 4.96 -5.39 -7.85
CA VAL A 2 3.66 -5.70 -7.21
C VAL A 2 3.84 -6.63 -6.02
N GLU A 3 4.64 -7.67 -6.15
CA GLU A 3 4.85 -8.64 -5.07
C GLU A 3 5.42 -7.99 -3.81
N THR A 4 6.39 -7.09 -3.97
CA THR A 4 7.01 -6.41 -2.83
C THR A 4 6.01 -5.47 -2.15
N ILE A 5 5.25 -4.72 -2.95
CA ILE A 5 4.24 -3.81 -2.39
C ILE A 5 3.12 -4.60 -1.72
N THR A 6 2.72 -5.73 -2.32
CA THR A 6 1.75 -6.63 -1.71
C THR A 6 2.24 -7.08 -0.31
N GLU A 7 3.51 -7.45 -0.21
CA GLU A 7 4.08 -7.91 1.05
C GLU A 7 4.16 -6.79 2.09
N ILE A 8 4.45 -5.57 1.67
CA ILE A 8 4.44 -4.42 2.58
C ILE A 8 3.03 -4.22 3.14
N LEU A 9 2.01 -4.27 2.30
CA LEU A 9 0.63 -4.14 2.76
C LEU A 9 0.25 -5.29 3.69
N ALA A 10 0.66 -6.52 3.37
CA ALA A 10 0.37 -7.68 4.19
C ALA A 10 1.01 -7.59 5.57
N CYS A 11 2.24 -7.07 5.65
CA CYS A 11 2.94 -6.90 6.92
C CYS A 11 2.23 -5.90 7.84
N TYR A 12 1.71 -4.83 7.28
CA TYR A 12 0.94 -3.86 8.06
C TYR A 12 -0.48 -4.34 8.35
N ASP A 13 -1.04 -5.11 7.40
CA ASP A 13 -2.37 -5.69 7.50
C ASP A 13 -3.43 -4.65 7.92
N PRO A 14 -3.54 -3.54 7.16
CA PRO A 14 -4.35 -2.40 7.61
C PRO A 14 -5.85 -2.70 7.75
N ILE A 15 -6.35 -3.70 7.04
CA ILE A 15 -7.76 -4.11 7.10
C ILE A 15 -7.96 -5.31 8.02
N GLY A 16 -6.86 -5.98 8.41
CA GLY A 16 -6.95 -7.17 9.25
C GLY A 16 -7.24 -8.45 8.50
N LEU A 17 -7.01 -8.47 7.18
CA LEU A 17 -7.32 -9.65 6.36
C LEU A 17 -6.41 -10.84 6.70
N ILE A 18 -5.12 -10.56 6.86
CA ILE A 18 -4.14 -11.61 7.13
C ILE A 18 -4.38 -12.20 8.54
N SER A 19 -4.63 -11.34 9.51
CA SER A 19 -4.88 -11.77 10.88
C SER A 19 -6.17 -12.56 11.03
N THR A 20 -7.11 -12.42 10.09
CA THR A 20 -8.36 -13.20 10.09
C THR A 20 -8.28 -14.44 9.24
N GLY A 21 -7.10 -14.79 8.71
CA GLY A 21 -6.88 -16.05 8.02
C GLY A 21 -6.79 -15.99 6.51
N CYS A 22 -6.84 -14.79 5.91
CA CYS A 22 -6.68 -14.67 4.47
C CYS A 22 -5.22 -14.90 4.06
N PRO A 23 -4.99 -15.38 2.81
CA PRO A 23 -3.62 -15.56 2.33
C PRO A 23 -2.88 -14.22 2.21
N ARG A 24 -1.54 -14.27 2.26
CA ARG A 24 -0.71 -13.08 2.24
C ARG A 24 -0.85 -12.26 0.95
N ASN A 25 -1.32 -12.85 -0.14
CA ASN A 25 -1.53 -12.12 -1.39
C ASN A 25 -2.90 -11.47 -1.50
N GLU A 26 -3.66 -11.41 -0.41
CA GLU A 26 -5.01 -10.83 -0.41
C GLU A 26 -5.01 -9.35 -0.79
N TYR A 27 -3.90 -8.63 -0.50
CA TYR A 27 -3.77 -7.22 -0.85
C TYR A 27 -3.24 -6.98 -2.27
N GLU A 28 -3.10 -8.01 -3.08
CA GLU A 28 -2.53 -7.88 -4.43
C GLU A 28 -3.27 -6.88 -5.32
N PRO A 29 -4.62 -6.88 -5.39
CA PRO A 29 -5.32 -5.91 -6.23
C PRO A 29 -5.04 -4.47 -5.84
N GLU A 30 -4.97 -4.19 -4.54
CA GLU A 30 -4.67 -2.85 -4.05
C GLU A 30 -3.21 -2.49 -4.33
N ALA A 31 -2.30 -3.46 -4.20
CA ALA A 31 -0.89 -3.26 -4.53
C ALA A 31 -0.69 -2.96 -6.01
N GLU A 32 -1.48 -3.55 -6.88
CA GLU A 32 -1.43 -3.25 -8.32
C GLU A 32 -1.76 -1.78 -8.58
N ASN A 33 -2.80 -1.25 -7.95
CA ASN A 33 -3.16 0.16 -8.09
C ASN A 33 -2.07 1.10 -7.58
N ILE A 34 -1.49 0.75 -6.42
CA ILE A 34 -0.41 1.55 -5.84
C ILE A 34 0.83 1.50 -6.75
N THR A 35 1.13 0.33 -7.30
CA THR A 35 2.25 0.16 -8.23
C THR A 35 2.09 1.05 -9.46
N ILE A 36 0.90 1.07 -10.06
CA ILE A 36 0.62 1.93 -11.22
C ILE A 36 0.87 3.39 -10.85
N PHE A 37 0.41 3.80 -9.68
CA PHE A 37 0.59 5.18 -9.23
C PHE A 37 2.07 5.54 -9.09
N VAL A 38 2.87 4.72 -8.42
CA VAL A 38 4.29 5.04 -8.19
C VAL A 38 5.12 4.96 -9.46
N VAL A 39 4.76 4.09 -10.39
CA VAL A 39 5.42 4.01 -11.69
C VAL A 39 5.14 5.26 -12.52
N ARG A 40 3.92 5.75 -12.50
CA ARG A 40 3.53 6.95 -13.25
C ARG A 40 3.97 8.25 -12.58
N ASN A 41 4.29 8.20 -11.29
CA ASN A 41 4.66 9.37 -10.49
C ASN A 41 5.96 9.09 -9.73
N PRO A 42 7.10 8.95 -10.45
CA PRO A 42 8.35 8.53 -9.79
C PRO A 42 8.87 9.53 -8.77
N ASN A 43 8.40 10.77 -8.82
CA ASN A 43 8.79 11.81 -7.86
C ASN A 43 7.74 12.05 -6.79
N ALA A 44 6.75 11.16 -6.67
CA ALA A 44 5.71 11.29 -5.65
C ALA A 44 6.34 11.30 -4.25
N THR A 45 5.85 12.20 -3.40
CA THR A 45 6.29 12.27 -2.01
C THR A 45 5.65 11.15 -1.20
N VAL A 46 6.21 10.90 -0.01
CA VAL A 46 5.63 9.95 0.94
C VAL A 46 4.15 10.28 1.20
N TRP A 47 3.83 11.57 1.35
CA TRP A 47 2.45 12.00 1.61
C TRP A 47 1.52 11.69 0.45
N GLN A 48 1.99 11.87 -0.78
CA GLN A 48 1.19 11.55 -1.96
C GLN A 48 0.94 10.05 -2.06
N ILE A 49 1.95 9.24 -1.76
CA ILE A 49 1.80 7.78 -1.75
C ILE A 49 0.85 7.37 -0.63
N ALA A 50 0.97 7.97 0.55
CA ALA A 50 0.09 7.68 1.68
C ALA A 50 -1.38 8.01 1.35
N ASP A 51 -1.62 9.15 0.71
CA ASP A 51 -2.97 9.52 0.26
C ASP A 51 -3.52 8.49 -0.71
N MET A 52 -2.69 8.02 -1.64
CA MET A 52 -3.10 7.00 -2.61
C MET A 52 -3.43 5.68 -1.92
N ILE A 53 -2.63 5.28 -0.92
CA ILE A 53 -2.91 4.07 -0.15
C ILE A 53 -4.24 4.21 0.58
N GLN A 54 -4.43 5.32 1.28
CA GLN A 54 -5.66 5.56 2.04
C GLN A 54 -6.90 5.53 1.14
N LEU A 55 -6.82 6.19 -0.02
CA LEU A 55 -7.91 6.23 -0.97
C LEU A 55 -8.18 4.84 -1.55
N THR A 56 -7.14 4.09 -1.87
CA THR A 56 -7.27 2.75 -2.42
C THR A 56 -7.98 1.81 -1.43
N LEU A 57 -7.56 1.84 -0.17
CA LEU A 57 -8.17 1.00 0.86
C LEU A 57 -9.62 1.41 1.14
N LEU A 58 -9.90 2.70 1.14
CA LEU A 58 -11.27 3.19 1.30
C LEU A 58 -12.15 2.70 0.14
N ARG A 59 -11.61 2.73 -1.07
CA ARG A 59 -12.35 2.35 -2.27
C ARG A 59 -12.66 0.86 -2.30
N TYR A 60 -11.69 0.02 -1.94
CA TYR A 60 -11.83 -1.44 -2.05
C TYR A 60 -12.53 -2.05 -0.83
N PHE A 61 -12.33 -1.49 0.36
CA PHE A 61 -12.83 -2.10 1.60
C PHE A 61 -13.82 -1.22 2.34
N ASN A 62 -14.07 -0.01 1.86
CA ASN A 62 -14.95 0.96 2.50
C ASN A 62 -14.52 1.24 3.96
N GLU A 63 -13.21 1.24 4.20
CA GLU A 63 -12.63 1.54 5.51
C GLU A 63 -11.62 2.66 5.41
N LEU A 64 -11.72 3.62 6.32
CA LEU A 64 -10.76 4.73 6.40
C LEU A 64 -9.63 4.33 7.34
N VAL A 65 -8.47 3.98 6.77
CA VAL A 65 -7.29 3.63 7.53
C VAL A 65 -6.59 4.90 8.00
N LEU A 66 -6.06 4.88 9.23
CA LEU A 66 -5.37 6.04 9.79
C LEU A 66 -4.21 6.46 8.90
N ILE A 67 -4.06 7.77 8.69
CA ILE A 67 -3.02 8.29 7.81
C ILE A 67 -1.61 7.94 8.31
N GLU A 68 -1.39 7.88 9.62
CA GLU A 68 -0.11 7.49 10.20
C GLU A 68 0.32 6.09 9.73
N GLN A 69 -0.62 5.17 9.65
CA GLN A 69 -0.36 3.81 9.17
C GLN A 69 -0.04 3.83 7.67
N CYS A 70 -0.79 4.64 6.92
CA CYS A 70 -0.53 4.81 5.49
C CYS A 70 0.84 5.43 5.23
N VAL A 71 1.26 6.38 6.06
CA VAL A 71 2.59 7.00 5.95
C VAL A 71 3.68 5.97 6.19
N GLY A 72 3.51 5.08 7.16
CA GLY A 72 4.47 3.99 7.41
C GLY A 72 4.65 3.10 6.19
N MET A 73 3.55 2.66 5.59
CA MET A 73 3.59 1.86 4.37
C MET A 73 4.21 2.65 3.21
N ALA A 74 3.84 3.93 3.07
CA ALA A 74 4.34 4.79 2.00
C ALA A 74 5.85 4.98 2.08
N LYS A 75 6.39 5.12 3.29
CA LYS A 75 7.84 5.24 3.47
C LYS A 75 8.56 3.99 2.97
N GLU A 76 8.07 2.82 3.32
CA GLU A 76 8.68 1.56 2.88
C GLU A 76 8.57 1.40 1.36
N ILE A 77 7.44 1.75 0.79
CA ILE A 77 7.25 1.68 -0.66
C ILE A 77 8.21 2.62 -1.37
N LYS A 78 8.33 3.86 -0.89
CA LYS A 78 9.23 4.84 -1.50
C LYS A 78 10.69 4.40 -1.41
N GLU A 79 11.11 3.89 -0.27
CA GLU A 79 12.47 3.36 -0.09
C GLU A 79 12.74 2.23 -1.08
N TYR A 80 11.79 1.31 -1.22
CA TYR A 80 11.91 0.20 -2.15
C TYR A 80 12.04 0.69 -3.60
N VAL A 81 11.19 1.62 -4.01
CA VAL A 81 11.19 2.16 -5.36
C VAL A 81 12.50 2.90 -5.65
N GLU A 82 13.00 3.67 -4.70
CA GLU A 82 14.24 4.44 -4.86
C GLU A 82 15.48 3.57 -4.85
N SER A 83 15.43 2.40 -4.24
CA SER A 83 16.58 1.48 -4.15
C SER A 83 16.72 0.56 -5.36
N ARG A 84 15.82 0.63 -6.29
CA ARG A 84 15.83 -0.25 -7.47
C ARG A 84 16.79 0.19 -8.54
#